data_61488c2fe6ae7b02378ceab623d65014
#
_entry.id   61488c2fe6ae7b02378ceab623d65014
#
_cell.length_a   1.000
_cell.length_b   1.000
_cell.length_c   1.000
_cell.angle_alpha   90.00
_cell.angle_beta   90.00
_cell.angle_gamma   90.00
#
_symmetry.space_group_name_H-M   'P 1'
#
loop_
_entity.id
_entity.type
_entity.pdbx_description
1 polymer ?
#
loop_
_entity_poly.entity_id
_entity_poly.type
_entity_poly.pdbx_seq_one_letter_code
_entity_poly.pdbx_strand_id
1 'polypeptide(L)'
;MDDRIPKRFPRAWLVLAGLLVAAACPAADAPPFDAREGLELATAAARAWSADAALVYVENDEALDPAGASPRWGYLFYSAHEKRARVWSLRHGRIAQAENLDMRFDAPPVLPGWLDSGAALASAEQAGGAEFRHKAGGRLVSMLLMRGAFSEADPDVTTWTFVYEATGAPSLFVVVDAARGKV
;
A
#
# COMPACT_ATOMS: atom_id res chain seq x y z
N MET A 1 2.97 -60.55 -66.49
CA MET A 1 2.78 -59.09 -66.68
C MET A 1 2.86 -58.48 -65.36
N ASP A 2 4.05 -58.03 -65.04
CA ASP A 2 4.49 -57.64 -63.69
C ASP A 2 4.74 -56.11 -63.70
N ASP A 3 3.89 -55.39 -63.04
CA ASP A 3 3.97 -53.93 -62.98
C ASP A 3 4.37 -53.48 -61.62
N ARG A 4 5.63 -53.29 -61.37
CA ARG A 4 6.21 -52.77 -60.11
C ARG A 4 6.27 -51.28 -60.17
N ILE A 5 5.42 -50.62 -59.39
CA ILE A 5 5.43 -49.17 -59.13
C ILE A 5 6.43 -48.86 -58.00
N PRO A 6 7.41 -47.97 -58.15
CA PRO A 6 8.32 -47.60 -57.09
C PRO A 6 7.66 -46.61 -56.13
N LYS A 7 7.61 -46.96 -54.85
CA LYS A 7 7.17 -46.09 -53.77
C LYS A 7 8.20 -44.97 -53.51
N ARG A 8 7.85 -43.74 -53.85
CA ARG A 8 8.59 -42.54 -53.43
C ARG A 8 8.27 -42.22 -52.00
N PHE A 9 9.26 -42.18 -51.10
CA PHE A 9 9.17 -41.69 -49.77
C PHE A 9 9.12 -40.14 -49.77
N PRO A 10 8.18 -39.49 -49.03
CA PRO A 10 8.24 -38.07 -48.85
C PRO A 10 9.30 -37.69 -47.81
N ARG A 11 10.11 -36.70 -48.14
CA ARG A 11 11.09 -36.09 -47.26
C ARG A 11 10.40 -35.50 -46.02
N ALA A 12 10.73 -36.05 -44.87
CA ALA A 12 10.35 -35.52 -43.59
C ALA A 12 11.02 -34.14 -43.37
N TRP A 13 10.22 -33.10 -43.31
CA TRP A 13 10.66 -31.79 -42.87
C TRP A 13 10.67 -31.82 -41.33
N LEU A 14 11.87 -31.84 -40.76
CA LEU A 14 12.11 -31.59 -39.34
C LEU A 14 11.86 -30.10 -39.07
N VAL A 15 10.69 -29.79 -38.57
CA VAL A 15 10.42 -28.47 -37.96
C VAL A 15 11.00 -28.49 -36.57
N LEU A 16 12.14 -27.83 -36.39
CA LEU A 16 12.76 -27.58 -35.10
C LEU A 16 11.95 -26.49 -34.41
N ALA A 17 10.97 -26.87 -33.60
CA ALA A 17 10.27 -25.96 -32.75
C ALA A 17 11.20 -25.55 -31.57
N GLY A 18 11.86 -24.41 -31.74
CA GLY A 18 12.62 -23.79 -30.67
C GLY A 18 11.69 -23.38 -29.55
N LEU A 19 11.71 -24.09 -28.41
CA LEU A 19 11.07 -23.69 -27.18
C LEU A 19 11.81 -22.44 -26.63
N LEU A 20 11.29 -21.26 -26.90
CA LEU A 20 11.67 -20.05 -26.16
C LEU A 20 11.14 -20.19 -24.71
N VAL A 21 11.98 -20.74 -23.84
CA VAL A 21 11.78 -20.63 -22.41
C VAL A 21 12.06 -19.16 -22.06
N ALA A 22 11.02 -18.34 -22.00
CA ALA A 22 11.10 -17.04 -21.39
C ALA A 22 11.42 -17.27 -19.91
N ALA A 23 12.69 -17.08 -19.54
CA ALA A 23 13.09 -16.98 -18.15
C ALA A 23 12.29 -15.82 -17.55
N ALA A 24 11.27 -16.12 -16.75
CA ALA A 24 10.64 -15.14 -15.89
C ALA A 24 11.73 -14.70 -14.90
N CYS A 25 12.39 -13.58 -15.18
CA CYS A 25 13.17 -12.90 -14.14
C CYS A 25 12.21 -12.68 -12.97
N PRO A 26 12.54 -13.14 -11.75
CA PRO A 26 11.81 -12.69 -10.59
C PRO A 26 11.87 -11.16 -10.64
N ALA A 27 10.71 -10.52 -10.65
CA ALA A 27 10.64 -9.07 -10.53
C ALA A 27 11.39 -8.74 -9.24
N ALA A 28 12.55 -8.10 -9.35
CA ALA A 28 13.27 -7.61 -8.19
C ALA A 28 12.26 -6.81 -7.36
N ASP A 29 12.13 -7.14 -6.08
CA ASP A 29 11.23 -6.41 -5.19
C ASP A 29 11.62 -4.95 -5.29
N ALA A 30 10.72 -4.17 -5.86
CA ALA A 30 10.97 -2.76 -6.05
C ALA A 30 11.09 -2.11 -4.67
N PRO A 31 11.93 -1.04 -4.50
CA PRO A 31 12.23 -0.48 -3.20
C PRO A 31 10.97 0.05 -2.48
N PRO A 32 10.94 0.08 -1.13
CA PRO A 32 9.88 0.73 -0.38
C PRO A 32 9.70 2.19 -0.81
N PHE A 33 8.49 2.74 -0.66
CA PHE A 33 8.14 4.10 -1.03
C PHE A 33 7.29 4.76 0.05
N ASP A 34 7.27 6.11 0.08
CA ASP A 34 6.49 6.89 1.03
C ASP A 34 5.00 6.93 0.66
N ALA A 35 4.15 7.12 1.68
CA ALA A 35 2.70 7.04 1.53
C ALA A 35 2.10 8.03 0.53
N ARG A 36 2.71 9.19 0.31
CA ARG A 36 2.21 10.18 -0.66
C ARG A 36 2.54 9.84 -2.11
N GLU A 37 3.56 9.06 -2.36
CA GLU A 37 3.98 8.71 -3.72
C GLU A 37 2.87 7.98 -4.50
N GLY A 38 2.11 7.11 -3.83
CA GLY A 38 0.99 6.40 -4.44
C GLY A 38 -0.33 7.17 -4.50
N LEU A 39 -0.43 8.32 -3.82
CA LEU A 39 -1.70 9.02 -3.59
C LEU A 39 -2.35 9.51 -4.89
N GLU A 40 -1.58 10.01 -5.83
CA GLU A 40 -2.11 10.52 -7.10
C GLU A 40 -2.81 9.42 -7.90
N LEU A 41 -2.15 8.26 -8.04
CA LEU A 41 -2.71 7.11 -8.74
C LEU A 41 -3.94 6.56 -8.03
N ALA A 42 -3.90 6.43 -6.69
CA ALA A 42 -5.04 5.99 -5.90
C ALA A 42 -6.22 6.93 -6.05
N THR A 43 -5.98 8.25 -6.02
CA THR A 43 -7.02 9.28 -6.19
C THR A 43 -7.61 9.25 -7.59
N ALA A 44 -6.81 9.10 -8.64
CA ALA A 44 -7.30 8.98 -10.00
C ALA A 44 -8.19 7.75 -10.17
N ALA A 45 -7.79 6.59 -9.63
CA ALA A 45 -8.58 5.37 -9.64
C ALA A 45 -9.90 5.51 -8.85
N ALA A 46 -9.84 6.16 -7.68
CA ALA A 46 -11.01 6.41 -6.86
C ALA A 46 -12.03 7.32 -7.56
N ARG A 47 -11.57 8.39 -8.20
CA ARG A 47 -12.43 9.30 -8.98
C ARG A 47 -13.02 8.66 -10.24
N ALA A 48 -12.29 7.73 -10.85
CA ALA A 48 -12.82 6.92 -11.95
C ALA A 48 -13.93 5.96 -11.50
N TRP A 49 -13.90 5.51 -10.24
CA TRP A 49 -14.95 4.70 -9.64
C TRP A 49 -16.15 5.57 -9.22
N SER A 50 -15.90 6.69 -8.54
CA SER A 50 -16.96 7.65 -8.16
C SER A 50 -16.38 9.05 -8.06
N ALA A 51 -17.03 10.02 -8.71
CA ALA A 51 -16.54 11.41 -8.82
C ALA A 51 -16.43 12.12 -7.45
N ASP A 52 -17.23 11.70 -6.46
CA ASP A 52 -17.26 12.22 -5.09
C ASP A 52 -16.38 11.44 -4.12
N ALA A 53 -15.63 10.45 -4.60
CA ALA A 53 -14.76 9.64 -3.75
C ALA A 53 -13.74 10.51 -3.03
N ALA A 54 -13.72 10.43 -1.70
CA ALA A 54 -12.84 11.17 -0.82
C ALA A 54 -11.95 10.22 -0.02
N LEU A 55 -10.66 10.53 0.12
CA LEU A 55 -9.72 9.76 0.94
C LEU A 55 -10.13 9.85 2.40
N VAL A 56 -10.27 8.71 3.07
CA VAL A 56 -10.65 8.63 4.50
C VAL A 56 -9.60 7.93 5.37
N TYR A 57 -8.72 7.12 4.75
CA TYR A 57 -7.73 6.34 5.48
C TYR A 57 -6.55 5.95 4.59
N VAL A 58 -5.34 5.89 5.18
CA VAL A 58 -4.12 5.34 4.55
C VAL A 58 -3.41 4.47 5.57
N GLU A 59 -2.89 3.32 5.14
CA GLU A 59 -2.06 2.44 5.98
C GLU A 59 -0.99 1.70 5.16
N ASN A 60 0.05 1.22 5.86
CA ASN A 60 0.99 0.29 5.25
C ASN A 60 0.37 -1.11 5.20
N ASP A 61 0.30 -1.70 4.01
CA ASP A 61 -0.19 -3.08 3.81
C ASP A 61 0.94 -4.12 3.99
N GLU A 62 2.18 -3.69 4.03
CA GLU A 62 3.36 -4.54 4.22
C GLU A 62 4.34 -3.91 5.21
N ALA A 63 5.39 -4.68 5.56
CA ALA A 63 6.37 -4.26 6.54
C ALA A 63 7.03 -2.92 6.17
N LEU A 64 7.20 -2.09 7.18
CA LEU A 64 7.87 -0.81 7.07
C LEU A 64 9.39 -0.97 7.18
N ASP A 65 10.11 -0.16 6.44
CA ASP A 65 11.54 0.03 6.64
C ASP A 65 11.82 1.01 7.82
N PRO A 66 13.07 1.17 8.25
CA PRO A 66 13.41 2.09 9.34
C PRO A 66 13.11 3.57 9.05
N ALA A 67 12.91 3.95 7.79
CA ALA A 67 12.57 5.31 7.36
C ALA A 67 11.06 5.56 7.27
N GLY A 68 10.23 4.52 7.47
CA GLY A 68 8.77 4.62 7.38
C GLY A 68 8.21 4.45 5.96
N ALA A 69 9.03 3.93 5.05
CA ALA A 69 8.57 3.53 3.73
C ALA A 69 8.08 2.08 3.72
N SER A 70 7.11 1.77 2.89
CA SER A 70 6.56 0.43 2.70
C SER A 70 6.59 0.01 1.23
N PRO A 71 6.80 -1.28 0.92
CA PRO A 71 6.62 -1.79 -0.44
C PRO A 71 5.19 -1.68 -0.93
N ARG A 72 4.23 -1.52 -0.01
CA ARG A 72 2.81 -1.50 -0.33
C ARG A 72 2.01 -0.62 0.64
N TRP A 73 1.18 0.26 0.07
CA TRP A 73 0.27 1.15 0.80
C TRP A 73 -1.17 0.95 0.38
N GLY A 74 -2.08 0.92 1.37
CA GLY A 74 -3.52 0.90 1.21
C GLY A 74 -4.12 2.30 1.35
N TYR A 75 -5.01 2.66 0.42
CA TYR A 75 -5.73 3.94 0.40
C TYR A 75 -7.22 3.65 0.35
N LEU A 76 -7.92 4.01 1.41
CA LEU A 76 -9.37 3.84 1.50
C LEU A 76 -10.08 5.14 1.12
N PHE A 77 -10.97 5.04 0.16
CA PHE A 77 -11.85 6.13 -0.24
C PHE A 77 -13.31 5.78 0.06
N TYR A 78 -14.06 6.77 0.48
CA TYR A 78 -15.51 6.68 0.66
C TYR A 78 -16.22 7.54 -0.37
N SER A 79 -17.32 7.03 -0.93
CA SER A 79 -18.26 7.78 -1.77
C SER A 79 -19.62 7.85 -1.10
N ALA A 80 -20.10 9.06 -0.88
CA ALA A 80 -21.45 9.29 -0.37
C ALA A 80 -22.52 8.92 -1.39
N HIS A 81 -22.23 9.10 -2.70
CA HIS A 81 -23.10 8.69 -3.79
C HIS A 81 -23.28 7.17 -3.84
N GLU A 82 -22.18 6.43 -3.81
CA GLU A 82 -22.19 4.96 -3.80
C GLU A 82 -22.57 4.37 -2.44
N LYS A 83 -22.50 5.17 -1.37
CA LYS A 83 -22.66 4.74 0.05
C LYS A 83 -21.75 3.58 0.42
N ARG A 84 -20.54 3.58 -0.10
CA ARG A 84 -19.55 2.52 0.03
C ARG A 84 -18.15 3.08 0.23
N ALA A 85 -17.33 2.27 0.87
CA ALA A 85 -15.89 2.46 0.87
C ALA A 85 -15.24 1.48 -0.12
N ARG A 86 -14.12 1.92 -0.71
CA ARG A 86 -13.29 1.09 -1.58
C ARG A 86 -11.82 1.33 -1.28
N VAL A 87 -11.06 0.25 -1.17
CA VAL A 87 -9.62 0.29 -0.97
C VAL A 87 -8.89 0.09 -2.30
N TRP A 88 -7.82 0.84 -2.49
CA TRP A 88 -6.81 0.61 -3.50
C TRP A 88 -5.49 0.37 -2.81
N SER A 89 -4.94 -0.81 -2.99
CA SER A 89 -3.62 -1.16 -2.48
C SER A 89 -2.60 -1.03 -3.62
N LEU A 90 -1.59 -0.21 -3.40
CA LEU A 90 -0.59 0.13 -4.40
C LEU A 90 0.76 -0.46 -4.04
N ARG A 91 1.42 -1.01 -5.06
CA ARG A 91 2.79 -1.48 -5.00
C ARG A 91 3.57 -0.84 -6.17
N HIS A 92 4.52 0.06 -5.89
CA HIS A 92 5.41 0.68 -6.88
C HIS A 92 4.71 1.21 -8.14
N GLY A 93 3.90 2.24 -7.96
CA GLY A 93 3.23 2.90 -9.08
C GLY A 93 2.19 2.04 -9.80
N ARG A 94 1.75 0.93 -9.21
CA ARG A 94 0.72 0.03 -9.75
C ARG A 94 -0.34 -0.27 -8.70
N ILE A 95 -1.58 -0.33 -9.13
CA ILE A 95 -2.67 -0.87 -8.32
C ILE A 95 -2.48 -2.38 -8.25
N ALA A 96 -2.14 -2.89 -7.08
CA ALA A 96 -1.98 -4.33 -6.83
C ALA A 96 -3.32 -4.99 -6.50
N GLN A 97 -4.22 -4.25 -5.83
CA GLN A 97 -5.52 -4.73 -5.42
C GLN A 97 -6.51 -3.56 -5.35
N ALA A 98 -7.78 -3.83 -5.68
CA ALA A 98 -8.87 -2.88 -5.50
C ALA A 98 -10.13 -3.64 -5.10
N GLU A 99 -10.68 -3.32 -3.90
CA GLU A 99 -11.83 -4.04 -3.33
C GLU A 99 -12.84 -3.08 -2.75
N ASN A 100 -14.12 -3.44 -2.86
CA ASN A 100 -15.20 -2.78 -2.14
C ASN A 100 -15.25 -3.33 -0.72
N LEU A 101 -15.36 -2.44 0.25
CA LEU A 101 -15.64 -2.85 1.63
C LEU A 101 -17.15 -2.75 1.87
N ASP A 102 -17.75 -3.88 2.26
CA ASP A 102 -19.16 -3.98 2.63
C ASP A 102 -19.44 -3.45 4.05
N MET A 103 -18.70 -2.42 4.44
CA MET A 103 -18.88 -1.75 5.72
C MET A 103 -19.20 -0.28 5.51
N ARG A 104 -20.07 0.26 6.35
CA ARG A 104 -20.25 1.70 6.46
C ARG A 104 -19.03 2.25 7.19
N PHE A 105 -18.23 3.00 6.48
CA PHE A 105 -17.10 3.71 7.05
C PHE A 105 -17.48 5.19 7.14
N ASP A 106 -17.89 5.62 8.32
CA ASP A 106 -18.39 6.98 8.54
C ASP A 106 -17.26 7.90 9.05
N ALA A 107 -16.07 7.77 8.47
CA ALA A 107 -14.95 8.63 8.79
C ALA A 107 -14.96 9.88 7.89
N PRO A 108 -14.69 11.06 8.49
CA PRO A 108 -14.56 12.28 7.72
C PRO A 108 -13.34 12.20 6.77
N PRO A 109 -13.40 12.90 5.62
CA PRO A 109 -12.28 12.91 4.68
C PRO A 109 -10.98 13.43 5.31
N VAL A 110 -9.86 12.80 4.97
CA VAL A 110 -8.53 13.26 5.32
C VAL A 110 -8.31 14.66 4.75
N LEU A 111 -7.86 15.61 5.59
CA LEU A 111 -7.57 16.97 5.16
C LEU A 111 -6.33 17.00 4.25
N PRO A 112 -6.28 17.90 3.25
CA PRO A 112 -5.10 18.04 2.40
C PRO A 112 -3.91 18.60 3.19
N GLY A 113 -2.69 18.41 2.65
CA GLY A 113 -1.47 19.00 3.21
C GLY A 113 -0.83 18.21 4.36
N TRP A 114 -1.22 16.97 4.57
CA TRP A 114 -0.58 16.10 5.55
C TRP A 114 0.89 15.78 5.19
N LEU A 115 1.73 15.64 6.21
CA LEU A 115 3.13 15.24 6.10
C LEU A 115 3.23 13.80 5.57
N ASP A 116 4.22 13.55 4.70
CA ASP A 116 4.48 12.20 4.23
C ASP A 116 4.94 11.27 5.35
N SER A 117 4.85 9.97 5.13
CA SER A 117 5.12 8.92 6.12
C SER A 117 6.48 9.09 6.80
N GLY A 118 7.55 9.29 6.04
CA GLY A 118 8.89 9.48 6.61
C GLY A 118 9.02 10.75 7.45
N ALA A 119 8.43 11.88 6.99
CA ALA A 119 8.46 13.13 7.73
C ALA A 119 7.66 13.06 9.05
N ALA A 120 6.51 12.42 9.02
CA ALA A 120 5.68 12.21 10.21
C ALA A 120 6.34 11.22 11.19
N LEU A 121 7.01 10.18 10.68
CA LEU A 121 7.77 9.23 11.50
C LEU A 121 8.87 9.94 12.30
N ALA A 122 9.57 10.90 11.72
CA ALA A 122 10.61 11.63 12.43
C ALA A 122 10.08 12.28 13.73
N SER A 123 8.85 12.78 13.73
CA SER A 123 8.20 13.33 14.94
C SER A 123 7.85 12.24 15.94
N ALA A 124 7.34 11.09 15.47
CA ALA A 124 7.02 9.97 16.35
C ALA A 124 8.27 9.36 17.02
N GLU A 125 9.38 9.28 16.27
CA GLU A 125 10.66 8.82 16.82
C GLU A 125 11.17 9.74 17.94
N GLN A 126 11.06 11.06 17.76
CA GLN A 126 11.44 12.04 18.79
C GLN A 126 10.54 11.96 20.03
N ALA A 127 9.27 11.60 19.86
CA ALA A 127 8.28 11.51 20.94
C ALA A 127 8.28 10.19 21.73
N GLY A 128 9.26 9.32 21.48
CA GLY A 128 9.42 8.08 22.23
C GLY A 128 9.60 6.82 21.37
N GLY A 129 9.33 6.88 20.06
CA GLY A 129 9.48 5.74 19.18
C GLY A 129 10.91 5.21 19.17
N ALA A 130 11.91 6.10 19.03
CA ALA A 130 13.32 5.74 19.05
C ALA A 130 13.76 5.12 20.38
N GLU A 131 13.28 5.69 21.48
CA GLU A 131 13.56 5.16 22.83
C GLU A 131 12.96 3.77 23.01
N PHE A 132 11.72 3.55 22.59
CA PHE A 132 11.04 2.26 22.66
C PHE A 132 11.77 1.19 21.85
N ARG A 133 12.19 1.52 20.62
CA ARG A 133 12.97 0.60 19.79
C ARG A 133 14.30 0.25 20.45
N HIS A 134 15.00 1.22 21.00
CA HIS A 134 16.30 1.01 21.63
C HIS A 134 16.21 0.22 22.95
N LYS A 135 15.28 0.60 23.85
CA LYS A 135 15.19 0.01 25.20
C LYS A 135 14.43 -1.31 25.24
N ALA A 136 13.37 -1.44 24.47
CA ALA A 136 12.52 -2.63 24.47
C ALA A 136 12.83 -3.60 23.31
N GLY A 137 13.77 -3.28 22.44
CA GLY A 137 14.00 -4.05 21.21
C GLY A 137 12.78 -4.01 20.27
N GLY A 138 12.04 -2.92 20.32
CA GLY A 138 10.79 -2.77 19.57
C GLY A 138 11.01 -2.49 18.10
N ARG A 139 9.94 -2.62 17.34
CA ARG A 139 9.89 -2.28 15.91
C ARG A 139 8.61 -1.51 15.60
N LEU A 140 8.68 -0.62 14.62
CA LEU A 140 7.49 -0.01 14.02
C LEU A 140 6.78 -1.08 13.18
N VAL A 141 5.48 -1.29 13.42
CA VAL A 141 4.70 -2.33 12.74
C VAL A 141 3.58 -1.75 11.89
N SER A 142 3.04 -0.60 12.30
CA SER A 142 1.96 0.04 11.56
C SER A 142 2.06 1.55 11.60
N MET A 143 1.70 2.16 10.48
CA MET A 143 1.46 3.59 10.30
C MET A 143 0.09 3.76 9.67
N LEU A 144 -0.76 4.54 10.27
CA LEU A 144 -2.09 4.82 9.74
C LEU A 144 -2.41 6.30 9.80
N LEU A 145 -3.00 6.82 8.73
CA LEU A 145 -3.47 8.19 8.60
C LEU A 145 -4.99 8.20 8.55
N MET A 146 -5.61 8.98 9.42
CA MET A 146 -7.05 9.21 9.41
C MET A 146 -7.42 10.51 10.10
N ARG A 147 -8.67 10.97 9.92
CA ARG A 147 -9.21 12.14 10.61
C ARG A 147 -10.16 11.70 11.71
N GLY A 148 -10.11 12.40 12.85
CA GLY A 148 -11.07 12.21 13.94
C GLY A 148 -10.88 10.98 14.82
N ALA A 149 -9.73 10.27 14.72
CA ALA A 149 -9.56 8.97 15.37
C ALA A 149 -9.29 9.04 16.88
N PHE A 150 -8.57 10.05 17.35
CA PHE A 150 -7.93 9.98 18.67
C PHE A 150 -8.08 11.23 19.53
N SER A 151 -8.84 12.21 19.12
CA SER A 151 -9.02 13.42 19.92
C SER A 151 -10.49 13.76 20.08
N GLU A 152 -11.05 13.47 21.25
CA GLU A 152 -12.35 13.99 21.63
C GLU A 152 -12.35 15.53 21.72
N ALA A 153 -11.18 16.13 21.99
CA ALA A 153 -11.01 17.56 22.09
C ALA A 153 -10.90 18.25 20.72
N ASP A 154 -10.42 17.53 19.70
CA ASP A 154 -10.29 18.06 18.35
C ASP A 154 -10.58 16.96 17.29
N PRO A 155 -11.86 16.63 17.08
CA PRO A 155 -12.27 15.56 16.16
C PRO A 155 -11.97 15.88 14.68
N ASP A 156 -11.55 17.12 14.39
CA ASP A 156 -11.32 17.59 13.03
C ASP A 156 -9.86 17.48 12.58
N VAL A 157 -8.95 17.05 13.47
CA VAL A 157 -7.54 16.88 13.13
C VAL A 157 -7.31 15.58 12.37
N THR A 158 -6.55 15.68 11.28
CA THR A 158 -5.97 14.49 10.61
C THR A 158 -4.69 14.12 11.36
N THR A 159 -4.58 12.85 11.75
CA THR A 159 -3.43 12.34 12.50
C THR A 159 -2.79 11.15 11.82
N TRP A 160 -1.46 11.06 11.94
CA TRP A 160 -0.72 9.82 11.80
C TRP A 160 -0.68 9.11 13.15
N THR A 161 -0.96 7.82 13.15
CA THR A 161 -0.76 6.94 14.31
C THR A 161 0.34 5.93 13.97
N PHE A 162 1.33 5.86 14.84
CA PHE A 162 2.48 4.95 14.75
C PHE A 162 2.33 3.89 15.82
N VAL A 163 2.38 2.63 15.43
CA VAL A 163 2.29 1.49 16.35
C VAL A 163 3.63 0.78 16.41
N TYR A 164 4.21 0.74 17.60
CA TYR A 164 5.43 0.03 17.88
C TYR A 164 5.13 -1.18 18.74
N GLU A 165 5.76 -2.30 18.43
CA GLU A 165 5.65 -3.55 19.17
C GLU A 165 7.00 -4.06 19.62
N ALA A 166 7.03 -4.68 20.81
CA ALA A 166 8.18 -5.38 21.34
C ALA A 166 7.73 -6.64 22.11
N THR A 167 8.54 -7.69 22.07
CA THR A 167 8.26 -8.91 22.82
C THR A 167 8.31 -8.65 24.32
N GLY A 168 7.22 -8.93 25.02
CA GLY A 168 7.18 -8.80 26.49
C GLY A 168 6.96 -7.39 27.02
N ALA A 169 6.68 -6.42 26.14
CA ALA A 169 6.29 -5.07 26.53
C ALA A 169 4.93 -4.68 25.89
N PRO A 170 4.14 -3.79 26.54
CA PRO A 170 2.96 -3.21 25.91
C PRO A 170 3.34 -2.46 24.62
N SER A 171 2.46 -2.46 23.63
CA SER A 171 2.65 -1.66 22.41
C SER A 171 2.68 -0.17 22.73
N LEU A 172 3.54 0.56 22.04
CA LEU A 172 3.56 2.02 22.10
C LEU A 172 2.78 2.59 20.92
N PHE A 173 1.86 3.50 21.21
CA PHE A 173 1.14 4.28 20.22
C PHE A 173 1.62 5.73 20.28
N VAL A 174 2.04 6.27 19.15
CA VAL A 174 2.39 7.69 19.04
C VAL A 174 1.46 8.32 18.00
N VAL A 175 0.74 9.36 18.42
CA VAL A 175 -0.21 10.08 17.55
C VAL A 175 0.40 11.43 17.20
N VAL A 176 0.49 11.73 15.92
CA VAL A 176 1.10 12.96 15.39
C VAL A 176 0.07 13.72 14.56
N ASP A 177 -0.13 15.02 14.85
CA ASP A 177 -0.87 15.92 13.96
C ASP A 177 -0.23 15.87 12.56
N ALA A 178 -0.97 15.37 11.60
CA ALA A 178 -0.42 15.12 10.28
C ALA A 178 -0.05 16.39 9.50
N ALA A 179 -0.64 17.53 9.84
CA ALA A 179 -0.32 18.80 9.19
C ALA A 179 0.89 19.52 9.81
N ARG A 180 1.05 19.38 11.15
CA ARG A 180 2.03 20.16 11.92
C ARG A 180 3.21 19.35 12.42
N GLY A 181 3.13 18.01 12.40
CA GLY A 181 4.14 17.14 12.97
C GLY A 181 4.24 17.22 14.50
N LYS A 182 3.20 17.64 15.18
CA LYS A 182 3.17 17.71 16.65
C LYS A 182 2.53 16.46 17.23
N VAL A 183 3.10 15.96 18.32
CA VAL A 183 2.58 14.87 19.13
C VAL A 183 1.68 15.40 20.22
#